data_69bf0d6ed6422ed5fc7b81635ac302c8
#
_entry.id   69bf0d6ed6422ed5fc7b81635ac302c8
#
_cell.length_a   1.000
_cell.length_b   1.000
_cell.length_c   1.000
_cell.angle_alpha   90.00
_cell.angle_beta   90.00
_cell.angle_gamma   90.00
#
_symmetry.space_group_name_H-M   'P 1'
#
loop_
_entity.id
_entity.type
_entity.pdbx_description
1 polymer ?
#
loop_
_entity_poly.entity_id
_entity_poly.type
_entity_poly.pdbx_seq_one_letter_code
_entity_poly.pdbx_strand_id
1 'polypeptide(L)'
;MQRTFRLPLSLLAVLALAVTLAAPVAAADEVTFKGRLAGTVAVTPLDPPLASVLIEATGNATQLGTFTLQVPHLVNQATRIGQGSYVFTASNGDMLTADFTGQATLVEPGVLTTHETAVITGGTGRFAGASGSFIADRTFYLATGETVGSFEGSVSAPGARP
;
A
#
# COMPACT_ATOMS: atom_id res chain seq x y z
N MET A 1 27.26 47.69 -68.61
CA MET A 1 26.05 47.26 -67.90
C MET A 1 26.42 46.04 -67.03
N GLN A 2 26.83 46.24 -65.75
CA GLN A 2 27.15 45.16 -64.81
C GLN A 2 26.03 45.05 -63.81
N ARG A 3 25.33 43.94 -63.81
CA ARG A 3 24.28 43.60 -62.83
C ARG A 3 24.94 42.84 -61.68
N THR A 4 25.06 43.49 -60.52
CA THR A 4 25.48 42.85 -59.31
C THR A 4 24.34 42.08 -58.70
N PHE A 5 24.48 40.75 -58.63
CA PHE A 5 23.58 39.83 -57.95
C PHE A 5 23.92 39.85 -56.44
N ARG A 6 22.97 40.30 -55.60
CA ARG A 6 23.08 40.20 -54.16
C ARG A 6 22.38 38.92 -53.71
N LEU A 7 23.13 37.99 -53.09
CA LEU A 7 22.59 36.82 -52.41
C LEU A 7 21.97 37.25 -51.07
N PRO A 8 20.80 36.67 -50.69
CA PRO A 8 20.26 36.90 -49.37
C PRO A 8 20.97 36.02 -48.35
N LEU A 9 21.30 36.64 -47.23
CA LEU A 9 21.90 36.03 -46.04
C LEU A 9 20.86 35.12 -45.36
N SER A 10 21.02 33.80 -45.48
CA SER A 10 20.16 32.82 -44.83
C SER A 10 20.41 32.81 -43.33
N LEU A 11 19.38 33.16 -42.59
CA LEU A 11 19.34 33.12 -41.12
C LEU A 11 19.35 31.67 -40.65
N LEU A 12 20.49 31.19 -40.15
CA LEU A 12 20.59 29.88 -39.51
C LEU A 12 19.98 29.97 -38.08
N ALA A 13 18.75 29.50 -37.94
CA ALA A 13 18.14 29.34 -36.61
C ALA A 13 18.75 28.12 -35.93
N VAL A 14 19.60 28.35 -34.93
CA VAL A 14 20.12 27.32 -34.05
C VAL A 14 19.02 26.97 -33.01
N LEU A 15 18.37 25.83 -33.20
CA LEU A 15 17.42 25.27 -32.26
C LEU A 15 18.21 24.65 -31.07
N ALA A 16 18.33 25.37 -29.97
CA ALA A 16 18.92 24.85 -28.74
C ALA A 16 17.95 23.84 -28.09
N LEU A 17 18.24 22.55 -28.24
CA LEU A 17 17.53 21.48 -27.55
C LEU A 17 17.94 21.50 -26.07
N ALA A 18 17.07 22.05 -25.20
CA ALA A 18 17.27 22.02 -23.76
C ALA A 18 16.99 20.58 -23.27
N VAL A 19 18.05 19.80 -23.05
CA VAL A 19 17.97 18.53 -22.36
C VAL A 19 17.81 18.83 -20.86
N THR A 20 16.57 18.73 -20.39
CA THR A 20 16.29 18.75 -18.95
C THR A 20 16.80 17.43 -18.34
N LEU A 21 17.97 17.46 -17.70
CA LEU A 21 18.39 16.36 -16.82
C LEU A 21 17.39 16.30 -15.67
N ALA A 22 16.51 15.28 -15.68
CA ALA A 22 15.76 14.94 -14.50
C ALA A 22 16.77 14.50 -13.43
N ALA A 23 16.88 15.28 -12.34
CA ALA A 23 17.67 14.87 -11.18
C ALA A 23 17.10 13.53 -10.67
N PRO A 24 17.94 12.56 -10.29
CA PRO A 24 17.44 11.35 -9.66
C PRO A 24 16.68 11.76 -8.39
N VAL A 25 15.41 11.39 -8.31
CA VAL A 25 14.66 11.49 -7.06
C VAL A 25 15.38 10.56 -6.09
N ALA A 26 16.01 11.12 -5.06
CA ALA A 26 16.59 10.32 -4.00
C ALA A 26 15.49 9.41 -3.46
N ALA A 27 15.70 8.10 -3.51
CA ALA A 27 14.81 7.16 -2.86
C ALA A 27 14.79 7.53 -1.38
N ALA A 28 13.60 7.74 -0.82
CA ALA A 28 13.50 7.98 0.61
C ALA A 28 13.97 6.71 1.34
N ASP A 29 14.69 6.88 2.46
CA ASP A 29 15.21 5.75 3.23
C ASP A 29 14.07 4.84 3.70
N GLU A 30 14.25 3.54 3.57
CA GLU A 30 13.33 2.56 4.13
C GLU A 30 13.53 2.47 5.65
N VAL A 31 12.43 2.56 6.38
CA VAL A 31 12.40 2.41 7.84
C VAL A 31 11.52 1.24 8.24
N THR A 32 11.79 0.65 9.40
CA THR A 32 11.00 -0.47 9.92
C THR A 32 9.54 -0.10 10.09
N PHE A 33 8.67 -0.94 9.53
CA PHE A 33 7.22 -0.86 9.66
C PHE A 33 6.70 -2.14 10.32
N LYS A 34 6.36 -2.08 11.61
CA LYS A 34 5.84 -3.21 12.38
C LYS A 34 4.81 -2.76 13.39
N GLY A 35 3.84 -3.65 13.64
CA GLY A 35 2.77 -3.36 14.59
C GLY A 35 1.96 -4.58 14.96
N ARG A 36 0.97 -4.33 15.83
CA ARG A 36 -0.03 -5.31 16.26
C ARG A 36 -1.41 -4.72 16.08
N LEU A 37 -2.38 -5.59 15.82
CA LEU A 37 -3.77 -5.23 15.63
C LEU A 37 -4.69 -6.21 16.35
N ALA A 38 -5.87 -5.71 16.71
CA ALA A 38 -6.99 -6.49 17.19
C ALA A 38 -8.29 -5.87 16.70
N GLY A 39 -9.25 -6.69 16.30
CA GLY A 39 -10.50 -6.20 15.73
C GLY A 39 -11.51 -7.29 15.44
N THR A 40 -12.43 -6.99 14.54
CA THR A 40 -13.53 -7.87 14.14
C THR A 40 -13.57 -8.07 12.64
N VAL A 41 -14.14 -9.18 12.23
CA VAL A 41 -14.29 -9.60 10.84
C VAL A 41 -15.76 -9.75 10.52
N ALA A 42 -16.25 -9.02 9.55
CA ALA A 42 -17.58 -9.18 8.97
C ALA A 42 -17.46 -9.89 7.62
N VAL A 43 -18.21 -10.97 7.44
CA VAL A 43 -18.22 -11.76 6.21
C VAL A 43 -19.61 -11.68 5.57
N THR A 44 -19.66 -11.24 4.32
CA THR A 44 -20.90 -11.20 3.52
C THR A 44 -20.76 -12.18 2.36
N PRO A 45 -21.55 -13.26 2.32
CA PRO A 45 -21.56 -14.19 1.21
C PRO A 45 -21.91 -13.48 -0.11
N LEU A 46 -21.23 -13.88 -1.17
CA LEU A 46 -21.52 -13.51 -2.56
C LEU A 46 -21.84 -14.77 -3.35
N ASP A 47 -21.89 -14.67 -4.67
CA ASP A 47 -22.02 -15.86 -5.52
C ASP A 47 -20.85 -16.83 -5.24
N PRO A 48 -21.16 -18.10 -4.85
CA PRO A 48 -20.12 -19.06 -4.52
C PRO A 48 -19.10 -19.24 -5.65
N PRO A 49 -17.80 -19.35 -5.34
CA PRO A 49 -17.20 -19.52 -4.01
C PRO A 49 -16.76 -18.20 -3.33
N LEU A 50 -17.28 -17.05 -3.72
CA LEU A 50 -16.80 -15.74 -3.25
C LEU A 50 -17.53 -15.25 -1.99
N ALA A 51 -16.81 -14.51 -1.18
CA ALA A 51 -17.34 -13.70 -0.09
C ALA A 51 -16.63 -12.34 -0.05
N SER A 52 -17.37 -11.30 0.31
CA SER A 52 -16.82 -10.00 0.68
C SER A 52 -16.53 -10.02 2.18
N VAL A 53 -15.36 -9.56 2.56
CA VAL A 53 -14.92 -9.50 3.96
C VAL A 53 -14.49 -8.07 4.28
N LEU A 54 -14.92 -7.57 5.41
CA LEU A 54 -14.44 -6.32 6.00
C LEU A 54 -13.85 -6.63 7.37
N ILE A 55 -12.61 -6.23 7.58
CA ILE A 55 -11.99 -6.21 8.90
C ILE A 55 -11.96 -4.77 9.39
N GLU A 56 -12.41 -4.55 10.61
CA GLU A 56 -12.24 -3.30 11.33
C GLU A 56 -11.42 -3.58 12.58
N ALA A 57 -10.29 -2.90 12.70
CA ALA A 57 -9.34 -3.14 13.77
C ALA A 57 -8.72 -1.84 14.28
N THR A 58 -8.10 -1.94 15.44
CA THR A 58 -7.23 -0.91 16.01
C THR A 58 -5.89 -1.52 16.38
N GLY A 59 -4.88 -0.68 16.53
CA GLY A 59 -3.58 -1.16 16.91
C GLY A 59 -2.56 -0.07 17.17
N ASN A 60 -1.32 -0.50 17.32
CA ASN A 60 -0.17 0.38 17.44
C ASN A 60 0.98 -0.14 16.57
N ALA A 61 1.65 0.77 15.89
CA ALA A 61 2.75 0.45 15.00
C ALA A 61 3.84 1.52 15.01
N THR A 62 5.05 1.13 14.60
CA THR A 62 6.07 2.09 14.20
C THR A 62 5.52 2.95 13.07
N GLN A 63 5.97 4.18 12.94
CA GLN A 63 5.56 5.14 11.92
C GLN A 63 4.09 5.62 12.00
N LEU A 64 3.14 4.79 12.42
CA LEU A 64 1.73 5.17 12.56
C LEU A 64 1.39 5.65 13.98
N GLY A 65 2.04 5.10 15.02
CA GLY A 65 1.55 5.20 16.39
C GLY A 65 0.26 4.40 16.56
N THR A 66 -0.69 4.90 17.32
CA THR A 66 -2.04 4.33 17.40
C THR A 66 -2.77 4.58 16.09
N PHE A 67 -3.45 3.55 15.59
CA PHE A 67 -4.17 3.60 14.32
C PHE A 67 -5.53 2.90 14.40
N THR A 68 -6.43 3.28 13.48
CA THR A 68 -7.56 2.47 13.06
C THR A 68 -7.24 1.83 11.70
N LEU A 69 -7.84 0.67 11.43
CA LEU A 69 -7.59 -0.10 10.23
C LEU A 69 -8.89 -0.60 9.65
N GLN A 70 -9.05 -0.44 8.34
CA GLN A 70 -10.06 -1.13 7.55
C GLN A 70 -9.36 -2.00 6.50
N VAL A 71 -9.86 -3.25 6.33
CA VAL A 71 -9.34 -4.18 5.33
C VAL A 71 -10.51 -4.76 4.53
N PRO A 72 -11.03 -4.00 3.55
CA PRO A 72 -11.99 -4.53 2.60
C PRO A 72 -11.29 -5.50 1.64
N HIS A 73 -11.84 -6.71 1.47
CA HIS A 73 -11.25 -7.70 0.58
C HIS A 73 -12.25 -8.76 0.12
N LEU A 74 -11.89 -9.45 -0.95
CA LEU A 74 -12.61 -10.63 -1.45
C LEU A 74 -11.86 -11.89 -1.05
N VAL A 75 -12.60 -12.91 -0.67
CA VAL A 75 -12.08 -14.23 -0.34
C VAL A 75 -12.75 -15.27 -1.23
N ASN A 76 -11.95 -16.13 -1.85
CA ASN A 76 -12.44 -17.35 -2.44
C ASN A 76 -12.48 -18.42 -1.34
N GLN A 77 -13.68 -18.79 -0.91
CA GLN A 77 -13.91 -19.71 0.21
C GLN A 77 -13.45 -21.14 -0.08
N ALA A 78 -13.41 -21.55 -1.37
CA ALA A 78 -12.94 -22.88 -1.75
C ALA A 78 -11.40 -23.01 -1.65
N THR A 79 -10.68 -21.97 -2.05
CA THR A 79 -9.20 -21.92 -1.98
C THR A 79 -8.69 -21.25 -0.72
N ARG A 80 -9.53 -20.47 -0.02
CA ARG A 80 -9.17 -19.61 1.12
C ARG A 80 -8.12 -18.55 0.79
N ILE A 81 -8.04 -18.16 -0.47
CA ILE A 81 -7.20 -17.05 -0.91
C ILE A 81 -8.00 -15.77 -0.82
N GLY A 82 -7.42 -14.76 -0.18
CA GLY A 82 -7.96 -13.40 -0.06
C GLY A 82 -7.10 -12.39 -0.81
N GLN A 83 -7.75 -11.33 -1.31
CA GLN A 83 -7.07 -10.19 -1.91
C GLN A 83 -7.87 -8.91 -1.67
N GLY A 84 -7.19 -7.82 -1.41
CA GLY A 84 -7.80 -6.52 -1.14
C GLY A 84 -6.80 -5.50 -0.67
N SER A 85 -7.23 -4.57 0.18
CA SER A 85 -6.39 -3.45 0.60
C SER A 85 -6.42 -3.25 2.11
N TYR A 86 -5.28 -2.88 2.67
CA TYR A 86 -5.14 -2.31 4.00
C TYR A 86 -5.29 -0.79 3.93
N VAL A 87 -6.12 -0.23 4.79
CA VAL A 87 -6.29 1.22 4.94
C VAL A 87 -6.06 1.57 6.40
N PHE A 88 -4.84 1.96 6.73
CA PHE A 88 -4.47 2.45 8.07
C PHE A 88 -4.76 3.93 8.16
N THR A 89 -5.34 4.38 9.28
CA THR A 89 -5.52 5.79 9.61
C THR A 89 -4.86 6.06 10.96
N ALA A 90 -3.81 6.86 10.94
CA ALA A 90 -3.12 7.30 12.15
C ALA A 90 -3.97 8.29 12.94
N SER A 91 -3.68 8.48 14.24
CA SER A 91 -4.46 9.36 15.12
C SER A 91 -4.52 10.83 14.69
N ASN A 92 -3.60 11.29 13.84
CA ASN A 92 -3.59 12.63 13.26
C ASN A 92 -4.37 12.74 11.93
N GLY A 93 -4.99 11.63 11.45
CA GLY A 93 -5.74 11.55 10.22
C GLY A 93 -4.93 11.21 8.97
N ASP A 94 -3.59 11.08 9.05
CA ASP A 94 -2.78 10.62 7.93
C ASP A 94 -3.08 9.15 7.63
N MET A 95 -3.16 8.81 6.34
CA MET A 95 -3.50 7.46 5.90
C MET A 95 -2.31 6.79 5.22
N LEU A 96 -2.19 5.46 5.42
CA LEU A 96 -1.28 4.59 4.70
C LEU A 96 -2.09 3.46 4.06
N THR A 97 -1.88 3.21 2.77
CA THR A 97 -2.60 2.19 2.00
C THR A 97 -1.66 1.14 1.45
N ALA A 98 -2.12 -0.11 1.42
CA ALA A 98 -1.37 -1.22 0.82
C ALA A 98 -2.33 -2.22 0.20
N ASP A 99 -1.97 -2.80 -0.93
CA ASP A 99 -2.70 -3.91 -1.53
C ASP A 99 -2.07 -5.24 -1.08
N PHE A 100 -2.88 -6.26 -0.88
CA PHE A 100 -2.40 -7.54 -0.40
C PHE A 100 -3.03 -8.73 -1.10
N THR A 101 -2.32 -9.84 -1.02
CA THR A 101 -2.84 -11.19 -1.23
C THR A 101 -2.47 -12.06 -0.05
N GLY A 102 -3.32 -13.03 0.30
CA GLY A 102 -3.05 -13.89 1.44
C GLY A 102 -3.78 -15.22 1.37
N GLN A 103 -3.33 -16.13 2.21
CA GLN A 103 -3.86 -17.48 2.36
C GLN A 103 -4.32 -17.69 3.80
N ALA A 104 -5.55 -18.17 3.96
CA ALA A 104 -6.04 -18.64 5.26
C ALA A 104 -5.89 -20.16 5.38
N THR A 105 -5.49 -20.61 6.58
CA THR A 105 -5.36 -22.02 6.94
C THR A 105 -6.20 -22.31 8.18
N LEU A 106 -7.01 -23.37 8.11
CA LEU A 106 -7.74 -23.87 9.28
C LEU A 106 -6.77 -24.67 10.15
N VAL A 107 -6.44 -24.17 11.32
CA VAL A 107 -5.48 -24.80 12.25
C VAL A 107 -6.17 -25.61 13.33
N GLU A 108 -7.38 -25.20 13.72
CA GLU A 108 -8.25 -25.89 14.67
C GLU A 108 -9.71 -25.65 14.26
N PRO A 109 -10.68 -26.48 14.75
CA PRO A 109 -12.09 -26.22 14.49
C PRO A 109 -12.47 -24.80 14.94
N GLY A 110 -12.87 -23.95 13.99
CA GLY A 110 -13.26 -22.57 14.24
C GLY A 110 -12.12 -21.56 14.35
N VAL A 111 -10.87 -21.96 14.11
CA VAL A 111 -9.69 -21.06 14.14
C VAL A 111 -8.94 -21.09 12.83
N LEU A 112 -8.86 -19.93 12.21
CA LEU A 112 -8.08 -19.71 10.99
C LEU A 112 -6.84 -18.88 11.31
N THR A 113 -5.71 -19.23 10.73
CA THR A 113 -4.56 -18.34 10.62
C THR A 113 -4.47 -17.81 9.20
N THR A 114 -4.07 -16.57 9.02
CA THR A 114 -3.82 -15.95 7.71
C THR A 114 -2.38 -15.51 7.61
N HIS A 115 -1.79 -15.75 6.46
CA HIS A 115 -0.49 -15.22 6.07
C HIS A 115 -0.68 -14.37 4.83
N GLU A 116 -0.33 -13.08 4.91
CA GLU A 116 -0.64 -12.08 3.90
C GLU A 116 0.61 -11.30 3.53
N THR A 117 0.86 -11.14 2.24
CA THR A 117 1.91 -10.27 1.71
C THR A 117 1.28 -9.01 1.16
N ALA A 118 1.72 -7.86 1.65
CA ALA A 118 1.20 -6.55 1.29
C ALA A 118 2.26 -5.66 0.68
N VAL A 119 1.88 -4.89 -0.34
CA VAL A 119 2.69 -3.87 -0.99
C VAL A 119 2.06 -2.51 -0.73
N ILE A 120 2.83 -1.58 -0.16
CA ILE A 120 2.38 -0.23 0.13
C ILE A 120 2.22 0.54 -1.18
N THR A 121 1.03 1.08 -1.41
CA THR A 121 0.63 1.76 -2.64
C THR A 121 0.59 3.28 -2.50
N GLY A 122 0.75 3.79 -1.27
CA GLY A 122 0.77 5.22 -1.00
C GLY A 122 0.10 5.59 0.32
N GLY A 123 -0.37 6.82 0.39
CA GLY A 123 -1.05 7.36 1.56
C GLY A 123 -1.28 8.86 1.45
N THR A 124 -1.66 9.47 2.57
CA THR A 124 -1.88 10.91 2.70
C THR A 124 -0.98 11.52 3.77
N GLY A 125 -0.90 12.83 3.81
CA GLY A 125 -0.08 13.55 4.80
C GLY A 125 1.38 13.11 4.74
N ARG A 126 1.94 12.65 5.88
CA ARG A 126 3.34 12.17 5.96
C ARG A 126 3.61 10.90 5.16
N PHE A 127 2.57 10.18 4.73
CA PHE A 127 2.67 8.97 3.90
C PHE A 127 2.40 9.23 2.42
N ALA A 128 2.26 10.49 2.00
CA ALA A 128 2.14 10.83 0.58
C ALA A 128 3.38 10.32 -0.17
N GLY A 129 3.15 9.50 -1.21
CA GLY A 129 4.21 8.86 -1.97
C GLY A 129 4.92 7.71 -1.25
N ALA A 130 4.34 7.17 -0.16
CA ALA A 130 4.87 6.01 0.53
C ALA A 130 4.95 4.78 -0.38
N SER A 131 5.98 3.99 -0.18
CA SER A 131 6.22 2.69 -0.81
C SER A 131 6.80 1.72 0.21
N GLY A 132 6.92 0.44 -0.14
CA GLY A 132 7.46 -0.60 0.72
C GLY A 132 6.59 -1.82 0.75
N SER A 133 6.80 -2.70 1.71
CA SER A 133 6.03 -3.93 1.85
C SER A 133 6.05 -4.46 3.29
N PHE A 134 5.07 -5.29 3.61
CA PHE A 134 5.05 -5.99 4.89
C PHE A 134 4.36 -7.35 4.75
N ILE A 135 4.64 -8.22 5.70
CA ILE A 135 3.92 -9.48 5.92
C ILE A 135 3.02 -9.28 7.13
N ALA A 136 1.77 -9.74 7.04
CA ALA A 136 0.83 -9.75 8.15
C ALA A 136 0.39 -11.18 8.45
N ASP A 137 0.52 -11.56 9.71
CA ASP A 137 0.05 -12.83 10.26
C ASP A 137 -1.08 -12.55 11.27
N ARG A 138 -2.23 -13.18 11.05
CA ARG A 138 -3.39 -12.99 11.92
C ARG A 138 -4.03 -14.33 12.29
N THR A 139 -4.69 -14.34 13.44
CA THR A 139 -5.61 -15.40 13.85
C THR A 139 -7.03 -14.86 13.80
N PHE A 140 -7.94 -15.61 13.22
CA PHE A 140 -9.37 -15.30 13.14
C PHE A 140 -10.18 -16.38 13.83
N TYR A 141 -11.02 -15.99 14.79
CA TYR A 141 -11.89 -16.85 15.56
C TYR A 141 -13.31 -16.79 15.00
N LEU A 142 -13.72 -17.86 14.30
CA LEU A 142 -15.02 -17.90 13.62
C LEU A 142 -16.21 -17.76 14.57
N ALA A 143 -16.08 -18.25 15.82
CA ALA A 143 -17.17 -18.23 16.79
C ALA A 143 -17.48 -16.82 17.33
N THR A 144 -16.47 -15.96 17.44
CA THR A 144 -16.61 -14.60 18.01
C THR A 144 -16.55 -13.52 16.92
N GLY A 145 -16.03 -13.85 15.73
CA GLY A 145 -15.72 -12.86 14.71
C GLY A 145 -14.49 -12.03 15.01
N GLU A 146 -13.74 -12.35 16.05
CA GLU A 146 -12.54 -11.59 16.46
C GLU A 146 -11.32 -11.99 15.65
N THR A 147 -10.45 -11.02 15.42
CA THR A 147 -9.12 -11.25 14.84
C THR A 147 -8.06 -10.50 15.61
N VAL A 148 -6.91 -11.15 15.76
CA VAL A 148 -5.70 -10.55 16.33
C VAL A 148 -4.51 -10.88 15.46
N GLY A 149 -3.51 -10.01 15.41
CA GLY A 149 -2.34 -10.29 14.61
C GLY A 149 -1.24 -9.25 14.73
N SER A 150 -0.21 -9.46 13.93
CA SER A 150 0.94 -8.56 13.81
C SER A 150 1.36 -8.46 12.35
N PHE A 151 2.10 -7.41 12.07
CA PHE A 151 2.73 -7.23 10.76
C PHE A 151 4.15 -6.68 10.93
N GLU A 152 5.00 -7.01 9.96
CA GLU A 152 6.39 -6.56 9.93
C GLU A 152 6.88 -6.40 8.49
N GLY A 153 7.66 -5.34 8.24
CA GLY A 153 8.24 -4.99 6.95
C GLY A 153 8.95 -3.66 6.97
N SER A 154 8.89 -2.95 5.85
CA SER A 154 9.49 -1.62 5.71
C SER A 154 8.55 -0.65 4.99
N VAL A 155 8.74 0.63 5.27
CA VAL A 155 8.08 1.72 4.57
C VAL A 155 9.08 2.82 4.24
N SER A 156 8.99 3.34 3.04
CA SER A 156 9.73 4.51 2.57
C SER A 156 8.73 5.62 2.25
N ALA A 157 8.82 6.73 2.95
CA ALA A 157 7.96 7.89 2.73
C ALA A 157 8.69 9.17 3.09
N PRO A 158 8.42 10.32 2.40
CA PRO A 158 9.09 11.58 2.69
C PRO A 158 8.96 12.07 4.14
N GLY A 159 7.93 11.65 4.85
CA GLY A 159 7.69 11.99 6.26
C GLY A 159 7.95 10.86 7.25
N ALA A 160 8.42 9.69 6.80
CA ALA A 160 8.83 8.60 7.68
C ALA A 160 10.09 9.01 8.47
N ARG A 161 10.13 8.68 9.75
CA ARG A 161 11.27 8.98 10.62
C ARG A 161 12.15 7.75 10.74
N PRO A 162 13.49 7.90 10.64
CA PRO A 162 14.43 6.82 10.84
C PRO A 162 14.42 6.26 12.27
#